data_3a070813b0530561b7f089351fcda143
#
_entry.id   3a070813b0530561b7f089351fcda143
#
_cell.length_a   1.000
_cell.length_b   1.000
_cell.length_c   1.000
_cell.angle_alpha   90.00
_cell.angle_beta   90.00
_cell.angle_gamma   90.00
#
_symmetry.space_group_name_H-M   'P 1'
#
loop_
_entity.id
_entity.type
_entity.pdbx_description
1 polymer ?
#
loop_
_entity_poly.entity_id
_entity_poly.type
_entity_poly.pdbx_seq_one_letter_code
_entity_poly.pdbx_strand_id
1 'polypeptide(L)'
;MHRAMSTRVVFVILLVLAASASVRAGAETRLERGRYLMQSIVACGNCHTPQGPNGPLPGMELAGGLKIEDKPFTAYSSNITPDRDSGIGKWSDAQIIAAIREGTRPDGSIIGPPMPIGLYRGLSDNDVKAIVTYLRSVKAVRNAVPKSEYRMPLPPSYGPPVRQVAATPRQDPVAYGRYLAGPAGHCIECHSPPGPQGAPDIENKLGAGGFSFFGPWGTSVSTNITPTGLARYSAADLRRVITTGVRPDGSRLKPPMGTPYYARMSAADLDAVVAYLRALPPK
;
A
#
# COMPACT_ATOMS: atom_id res chain seq x y z
N MET A 1 2.74 74.27 -56.52
CA MET A 1 2.76 74.30 -55.05
C MET A 1 1.91 73.17 -54.51
N HIS A 2 2.55 71.99 -54.15
CA HIS A 2 1.85 70.82 -53.58
C HIS A 2 2.46 70.62 -52.20
N ARG A 3 1.62 70.80 -51.16
CA ARG A 3 1.96 70.46 -49.78
C ARG A 3 1.73 68.96 -49.56
N ALA A 4 2.78 68.21 -49.23
CA ALA A 4 2.69 66.86 -48.77
C ALA A 4 2.29 66.82 -47.31
N MET A 5 1.17 66.17 -46.99
CA MET A 5 0.74 65.86 -45.61
C MET A 5 1.37 64.55 -45.17
N SER A 6 2.24 64.64 -44.16
CA SER A 6 2.88 63.45 -43.52
C SER A 6 1.96 62.90 -42.43
N THR A 7 1.45 61.67 -42.65
CA THR A 7 0.63 60.95 -41.69
C THR A 7 1.54 60.13 -40.78
N ARG A 8 1.64 60.55 -39.51
CA ARG A 8 2.36 59.80 -38.46
C ARG A 8 1.42 58.71 -37.93
N VAL A 9 1.76 57.47 -38.20
CA VAL A 9 1.10 56.30 -37.59
C VAL A 9 1.73 56.05 -36.22
N VAL A 10 0.94 56.20 -35.19
CA VAL A 10 1.33 55.87 -33.82
C VAL A 10 0.98 54.42 -33.55
N PHE A 11 1.98 53.53 -33.41
CA PHE A 11 1.80 52.17 -32.94
C PHE A 11 1.69 52.20 -31.42
N VAL A 12 0.50 51.90 -30.90
CA VAL A 12 0.28 51.61 -29.49
C VAL A 12 0.52 50.14 -29.27
N ILE A 13 1.66 49.81 -28.64
CA ILE A 13 1.96 48.45 -28.21
C ILE A 13 1.24 48.22 -26.88
N LEU A 14 0.14 47.47 -26.90
CA LEU A 14 -0.52 46.95 -25.70
C LEU A 14 0.30 45.76 -25.16
N LEU A 15 1.08 45.98 -24.11
CA LEU A 15 1.69 44.92 -23.30
C LEU A 15 0.61 44.26 -22.44
N VAL A 16 0.11 43.10 -22.86
CA VAL A 16 -0.73 42.24 -22.04
C VAL A 16 0.21 41.48 -21.07
N LEU A 17 0.31 41.97 -19.86
CA LEU A 17 0.92 41.23 -18.74
C LEU A 17 0.00 40.06 -18.38
N ALA A 18 0.28 38.85 -18.94
CA ALA A 18 -0.31 37.60 -18.48
C ALA A 18 0.28 37.30 -17.08
N ALA A 19 -0.44 37.64 -16.04
CA ALA A 19 -0.15 37.21 -14.68
C ALA A 19 -0.38 35.69 -14.61
N SER A 20 0.66 34.92 -14.82
CA SER A 20 0.66 33.48 -14.54
C SER A 20 0.50 33.28 -13.04
N ALA A 21 -0.74 33.09 -12.57
CA ALA A 21 -1.02 32.64 -11.23
C ALA A 21 -0.47 31.21 -11.11
N SER A 22 0.77 31.10 -10.64
CA SER A 22 1.32 29.81 -10.21
C SER A 22 0.48 29.34 -9.04
N VAL A 23 -0.47 28.45 -9.30
CA VAL A 23 -1.14 27.67 -8.26
C VAL A 23 -0.04 26.88 -7.57
N ARG A 24 0.46 27.40 -6.44
CA ARG A 24 1.29 26.60 -5.55
C ARG A 24 0.42 25.45 -5.11
N ALA A 25 0.68 24.26 -5.63
CA ALA A 25 0.16 23.03 -5.05
C ALA A 25 0.55 23.06 -3.57
N GLY A 26 -0.43 23.19 -2.69
CA GLY A 26 -0.20 23.16 -1.25
C GLY A 26 0.55 21.88 -0.89
N ALA A 27 1.42 21.93 0.11
CA ALA A 27 2.09 20.72 0.59
C ALA A 27 1.04 19.68 1.00
N GLU A 28 1.22 18.45 0.57
CA GLU A 28 0.34 17.31 0.91
C GLU A 28 0.15 17.26 2.44
N THR A 29 -1.08 17.34 2.90
CA THR A 29 -1.40 17.24 4.33
C THR A 29 -1.22 15.81 4.82
N ARG A 30 -1.03 15.64 6.13
CA ARG A 30 -0.92 14.31 6.74
C ARG A 30 -2.16 13.46 6.49
N LEU A 31 -3.35 14.06 6.52
CA LEU A 31 -4.60 13.37 6.23
C LEU A 31 -4.69 12.91 4.77
N GLU A 32 -4.31 13.76 3.83
CA GLU A 32 -4.27 13.41 2.39
C GLU A 32 -3.28 12.28 2.13
N ARG A 33 -2.08 12.37 2.72
CA ARG A 33 -1.09 11.31 2.63
C ARG A 33 -1.60 9.99 3.20
N GLY A 34 -2.21 10.01 4.38
CA GLY A 34 -2.81 8.82 5.01
C GLY A 34 -3.92 8.21 4.17
N ARG A 35 -4.80 9.04 3.62
CA ARG A 35 -5.86 8.61 2.70
C ARG A 35 -5.27 7.94 1.47
N TYR A 36 -4.29 8.58 0.84
CA TYR A 36 -3.61 8.03 -0.33
C TYR A 36 -3.00 6.66 -0.03
N LEU A 37 -2.19 6.55 1.02
CA LEU A 37 -1.55 5.29 1.39
C LEU A 37 -2.55 4.18 1.64
N MET A 38 -3.57 4.43 2.44
CA MET A 38 -4.58 3.45 2.84
C MET A 38 -5.46 2.99 1.68
N GLN A 39 -5.75 3.89 0.73
CA GLN A 39 -6.59 3.61 -0.42
C GLN A 39 -5.82 3.13 -1.65
N SER A 40 -4.48 3.12 -1.58
CA SER A 40 -3.61 2.65 -2.65
C SER A 40 -2.63 1.58 -2.16
N ILE A 41 -1.34 1.91 -2.05
CA ILE A 41 -0.27 0.92 -1.91
C ILE A 41 -0.29 0.11 -0.60
N VAL A 42 -0.69 0.71 0.53
CA VAL A 42 -0.77 -0.01 1.82
C VAL A 42 -2.02 -0.88 1.90
N ALA A 43 -3.10 -0.47 1.24
CA ALA A 43 -4.30 -1.28 0.99
C ALA A 43 -4.91 -1.97 2.22
N CYS A 44 -4.86 -1.36 3.41
CA CYS A 44 -5.37 -1.98 4.65
C CYS A 44 -6.81 -2.49 4.51
N GLY A 45 -7.65 -1.77 3.75
CA GLY A 45 -9.02 -2.18 3.48
C GLY A 45 -9.16 -3.49 2.71
N ASN A 46 -8.11 -3.96 2.02
CA ASN A 46 -8.14 -5.25 1.31
C ASN A 46 -8.39 -6.42 2.28
N CYS A 47 -7.84 -6.33 3.49
CA CYS A 47 -8.05 -7.31 4.56
C CYS A 47 -9.04 -6.81 5.61
N HIS A 48 -8.99 -5.53 5.98
CA HIS A 48 -9.78 -5.00 7.09
C HIS A 48 -11.20 -4.55 6.71
N THR A 49 -11.67 -4.79 5.48
CA THR A 49 -13.07 -4.60 5.08
C THR A 49 -13.73 -5.96 4.88
N PRO A 50 -14.88 -6.24 5.54
CA PRO A 50 -15.57 -7.51 5.35
C PRO A 50 -15.99 -7.69 3.90
N GLN A 51 -15.94 -8.94 3.43
CA GLN A 51 -16.29 -9.30 2.07
C GLN A 51 -17.62 -10.04 2.05
N GLY A 52 -18.48 -9.69 1.11
CA GLY A 52 -19.69 -10.41 0.75
C GLY A 52 -19.55 -11.09 -0.61
N PRO A 53 -20.62 -11.72 -1.12
CA PRO A 53 -20.61 -12.40 -2.40
C PRO A 53 -20.22 -11.50 -3.60
N ASN A 54 -20.53 -10.19 -3.47
CA ASN A 54 -20.32 -9.19 -4.53
C ASN A 54 -19.12 -8.25 -4.23
N GLY A 55 -18.22 -8.62 -3.33
CA GLY A 55 -17.09 -7.80 -2.92
C GLY A 55 -17.24 -7.16 -1.54
N PRO A 56 -16.53 -6.05 -1.27
CA PRO A 56 -16.57 -5.36 0.01
C PRO A 56 -17.99 -4.98 0.44
N LEU A 57 -18.35 -5.24 1.70
CA LEU A 57 -19.67 -4.87 2.24
C LEU A 57 -19.78 -3.34 2.38
N PRO A 58 -20.78 -2.71 1.74
CA PRO A 58 -20.96 -1.26 1.81
C PRO A 58 -21.14 -0.77 3.25
N GLY A 59 -20.49 0.33 3.60
CA GLY A 59 -20.57 0.95 4.93
C GLY A 59 -19.81 0.22 6.02
N MET A 60 -19.10 -0.84 5.69
CA MET A 60 -18.27 -1.64 6.61
C MET A 60 -16.77 -1.45 6.36
N GLU A 61 -16.38 -0.39 5.67
CA GLU A 61 -14.99 -0.10 5.35
C GLU A 61 -14.14 -0.09 6.62
N LEU A 62 -13.07 -0.89 6.63
CA LEU A 62 -12.12 -1.04 7.74
C LEU A 62 -12.73 -1.63 9.04
N ALA A 63 -13.95 -2.15 9.00
CA ALA A 63 -14.64 -2.70 10.17
C ALA A 63 -14.15 -4.12 10.55
N GLY A 64 -13.23 -4.72 9.80
CA GLY A 64 -12.68 -6.05 10.10
C GLY A 64 -13.64 -7.19 9.78
N GLY A 65 -13.30 -8.39 10.25
CA GLY A 65 -14.15 -9.58 10.13
C GLY A 65 -13.88 -10.46 8.92
N LEU A 66 -12.93 -10.11 8.04
CA LEU A 66 -12.49 -11.03 7.00
C LEU A 66 -11.81 -12.25 7.66
N LYS A 67 -12.35 -13.44 7.42
CA LYS A 67 -11.75 -14.71 7.85
C LYS A 67 -10.67 -15.12 6.85
N ILE A 68 -9.47 -15.40 7.36
CA ILE A 68 -8.36 -15.94 6.58
C ILE A 68 -7.95 -17.25 7.26
N GLU A 69 -8.09 -18.34 6.53
CA GLU A 69 -7.86 -19.69 7.05
C GLU A 69 -6.68 -20.33 6.35
N ASP A 70 -5.73 -20.81 7.15
CA ASP A 70 -4.59 -21.59 6.70
C ASP A 70 -4.28 -22.66 7.76
N LYS A 71 -3.44 -23.64 7.41
CA LYS A 71 -3.05 -24.73 8.33
C LYS A 71 -2.56 -24.22 9.69
N PRO A 72 -1.67 -23.21 9.78
CA PRO A 72 -1.13 -22.73 11.05
C PRO A 72 -2.04 -21.74 11.79
N PHE A 73 -3.10 -21.22 11.18
CA PHE A 73 -3.97 -20.26 11.84
C PHE A 73 -5.37 -20.16 11.22
N THR A 74 -6.29 -19.65 12.03
CA THR A 74 -7.56 -19.05 11.58
C THR A 74 -7.58 -17.62 12.07
N ALA A 75 -7.30 -16.67 11.17
CA ALA A 75 -7.21 -15.27 11.52
C ALA A 75 -8.47 -14.50 11.09
N TYR A 76 -8.88 -13.56 11.92
CA TYR A 76 -9.91 -12.58 11.60
C TYR A 76 -9.28 -11.19 11.61
N SER A 77 -9.45 -10.44 10.51
CA SER A 77 -8.97 -9.07 10.44
C SER A 77 -9.69 -8.21 11.48
N SER A 78 -8.93 -7.44 12.26
CA SER A 78 -9.49 -6.61 13.32
C SER A 78 -10.29 -5.43 12.76
N ASN A 79 -11.29 -4.95 13.51
CA ASN A 79 -11.91 -3.65 13.29
C ASN A 79 -10.89 -2.55 13.59
N ILE A 80 -10.47 -1.79 12.58
CA ILE A 80 -9.52 -0.69 12.68
C ILE A 80 -10.19 0.69 12.51
N THR A 81 -11.53 0.74 12.57
CA THR A 81 -12.26 2.02 12.65
C THR A 81 -12.13 2.62 14.06
N PRO A 82 -12.38 3.95 14.23
CA PRO A 82 -12.34 4.59 15.53
C PRO A 82 -13.55 4.29 16.42
N ASP A 83 -14.20 3.13 16.24
CA ASP A 83 -15.23 2.66 17.15
C ASP A 83 -14.62 2.36 18.52
N ARG A 84 -15.28 2.83 19.60
CA ARG A 84 -14.72 2.76 20.94
C ARG A 84 -14.86 1.38 21.60
N ASP A 85 -15.80 0.57 21.15
CA ASP A 85 -16.13 -0.71 21.77
C ASP A 85 -15.54 -1.91 21.04
N SER A 86 -15.52 -1.86 19.72
CA SER A 86 -15.07 -2.98 18.87
C SER A 86 -13.87 -2.65 17.98
N GLY A 87 -13.47 -1.38 17.92
CA GLY A 87 -12.36 -0.90 17.08
C GLY A 87 -11.20 -0.31 17.90
N ILE A 88 -10.46 0.59 17.26
CA ILE A 88 -9.27 1.23 17.85
C ILE A 88 -9.56 2.58 18.51
N GLY A 89 -10.84 2.94 18.73
CA GLY A 89 -11.24 4.26 19.21
C GLY A 89 -10.73 4.63 20.60
N LYS A 90 -10.43 3.64 21.47
CA LYS A 90 -9.87 3.85 22.81
C LYS A 90 -8.33 3.83 22.83
N TRP A 91 -7.68 3.44 21.73
CA TRP A 91 -6.22 3.35 21.69
C TRP A 91 -5.60 4.73 21.49
N SER A 92 -4.44 4.98 22.08
CA SER A 92 -3.63 6.15 21.75
C SER A 92 -3.00 6.00 20.36
N ASP A 93 -2.54 7.11 19.76
CA ASP A 93 -1.83 7.06 18.48
C ASP A 93 -0.54 6.21 18.60
N ALA A 94 0.16 6.30 19.71
CA ALA A 94 1.33 5.48 19.98
C ALA A 94 1.00 3.98 20.00
N GLN A 95 -0.13 3.59 20.61
CA GLN A 95 -0.59 2.21 20.64
C GLN A 95 -0.98 1.70 19.25
N ILE A 96 -1.59 2.54 18.40
CA ILE A 96 -1.90 2.18 16.99
C ILE A 96 -0.60 2.01 16.21
N ILE A 97 0.37 2.91 16.39
CA ILE A 97 1.69 2.80 15.74
C ILE A 97 2.40 1.51 16.18
N ALA A 98 2.38 1.18 17.48
CA ALA A 98 2.96 -0.06 17.98
C ALA A 98 2.27 -1.30 17.40
N ALA A 99 0.94 -1.29 17.28
CA ALA A 99 0.20 -2.38 16.65
C ALA A 99 0.58 -2.56 15.17
N ILE A 100 0.78 -1.47 14.42
CA ILE A 100 1.18 -1.53 13.00
C ILE A 100 2.64 -1.97 12.86
N ARG A 101 3.56 -1.35 13.61
CA ARG A 101 5.00 -1.57 13.41
C ARG A 101 5.60 -2.69 14.23
N GLU A 102 5.06 -2.94 15.42
CA GLU A 102 5.63 -3.89 16.37
C GLU A 102 4.74 -5.10 16.62
N GLY A 103 3.50 -5.06 16.06
CA GLY A 103 2.55 -6.15 16.23
C GLY A 103 2.07 -6.32 17.67
N THR A 104 2.15 -5.28 18.50
CA THR A 104 1.77 -5.34 19.91
C THR A 104 0.49 -4.55 20.17
N ARG A 105 -0.52 -5.20 20.73
CA ARG A 105 -1.77 -4.54 21.14
C ARG A 105 -1.62 -3.86 22.49
N PRO A 106 -2.53 -2.95 22.87
CA PRO A 106 -2.49 -2.28 24.19
C PRO A 106 -2.54 -3.22 25.40
N ASP A 107 -3.08 -4.41 25.23
CA ASP A 107 -3.13 -5.47 26.27
C ASP A 107 -1.85 -6.33 26.30
N GLY A 108 -0.85 -5.99 25.49
CA GLY A 108 0.41 -6.74 25.38
C GLY A 108 0.34 -7.97 24.46
N SER A 109 -0.82 -8.32 23.94
CA SER A 109 -0.95 -9.47 23.02
C SER A 109 -0.31 -9.17 21.65
N ILE A 110 0.24 -10.24 21.04
CA ILE A 110 0.91 -10.15 19.75
C ILE A 110 -0.10 -10.35 18.62
N ILE A 111 0.05 -9.52 17.57
CA ILE A 111 -0.67 -9.67 16.30
C ILE A 111 0.12 -10.68 15.45
N GLY A 112 -0.50 -11.81 15.13
CA GLY A 112 0.11 -12.83 14.29
C GLY A 112 -0.17 -12.63 12.78
N PRO A 113 0.35 -13.54 11.95
CA PRO A 113 0.05 -13.54 10.52
C PRO A 113 -1.47 -13.63 10.25
N PRO A 114 -1.94 -13.15 9.09
CA PRO A 114 -1.15 -12.68 7.94
C PRO A 114 -0.82 -11.18 7.97
N MET A 115 -0.91 -10.50 9.14
CA MET A 115 -0.51 -9.09 9.22
C MET A 115 1.00 -8.96 8.99
N PRO A 116 1.49 -8.17 7.99
CA PRO A 116 2.89 -8.16 7.59
C PRO A 116 3.77 -7.28 8.48
N ILE A 117 3.74 -7.54 9.79
CA ILE A 117 4.42 -6.72 10.80
C ILE A 117 5.91 -6.58 10.47
N GLY A 118 6.58 -7.68 10.08
CA GLY A 118 8.01 -7.64 9.75
C GLY A 118 8.37 -6.60 8.69
N LEU A 119 7.49 -6.33 7.73
CA LEU A 119 7.66 -5.31 6.70
C LEU A 119 7.20 -3.93 7.21
N TYR A 120 6.05 -3.85 7.87
CA TYR A 120 5.53 -2.59 8.40
C TYR A 120 6.44 -1.90 9.42
N ARG A 121 7.37 -2.63 10.04
CA ARG A 121 8.46 -2.06 10.84
C ARG A 121 9.27 -1.02 10.06
N GLY A 122 9.37 -1.16 8.75
CA GLY A 122 10.05 -0.24 7.84
C GLY A 122 9.22 0.94 7.34
N LEU A 123 7.95 1.08 7.74
CA LEU A 123 7.16 2.26 7.41
C LEU A 123 7.80 3.51 8.01
N SER A 124 7.93 4.58 7.22
CA SER A 124 8.49 5.84 7.70
C SER A 124 7.63 6.45 8.81
N ASP A 125 8.24 7.23 9.69
CA ASP A 125 7.52 7.90 10.78
C ASP A 125 6.41 8.82 10.25
N ASN A 126 6.67 9.48 9.11
CA ASN A 126 5.69 10.34 8.48
C ASN A 126 4.50 9.53 7.96
N ASP A 127 4.75 8.42 7.29
CA ASP A 127 3.69 7.61 6.68
C ASP A 127 2.86 6.86 7.73
N VAL A 128 3.47 6.28 8.79
CA VAL A 128 2.69 5.63 9.83
C VAL A 128 1.82 6.64 10.60
N LYS A 129 2.33 7.84 10.88
CA LYS A 129 1.54 8.92 11.49
C LYS A 129 0.41 9.40 10.56
N ALA A 130 0.65 9.41 9.25
CA ALA A 130 -0.38 9.74 8.25
C ALA A 130 -1.48 8.67 8.21
N ILE A 131 -1.12 7.40 8.25
CA ILE A 131 -2.07 6.27 8.36
C ILE A 131 -2.92 6.42 9.62
N VAL A 132 -2.32 6.69 10.79
CA VAL A 132 -3.06 6.90 12.04
C VAL A 132 -4.01 8.09 11.93
N THR A 133 -3.56 9.22 11.36
CA THR A 133 -4.41 10.40 11.14
C THR A 133 -5.62 10.05 10.28
N TYR A 134 -5.45 9.27 9.23
CA TYR A 134 -6.56 8.81 8.39
C TYR A 134 -7.50 7.85 9.14
N LEU A 135 -6.97 6.87 9.88
CA LEU A 135 -7.76 5.95 10.70
C LEU A 135 -8.64 6.67 11.73
N ARG A 136 -8.14 7.79 12.29
CA ARG A 136 -8.93 8.64 13.18
C ARG A 136 -10.06 9.40 12.48
N SER A 137 -9.94 9.63 11.19
CA SER A 137 -10.89 10.42 10.40
C SER A 137 -12.01 9.59 9.74
N VAL A 138 -11.86 8.27 9.68
CA VAL A 138 -12.88 7.42 9.05
C VAL A 138 -14.10 7.25 9.96
N LYS A 139 -15.22 6.85 9.36
CA LYS A 139 -16.46 6.59 10.12
C LYS A 139 -16.23 5.44 11.11
N ALA A 140 -16.62 5.65 12.36
CA ALA A 140 -16.68 4.57 13.34
C ALA A 140 -17.78 3.56 12.96
N VAL A 141 -17.42 2.30 12.90
CA VAL A 141 -18.34 1.19 12.60
C VAL A 141 -18.25 0.17 13.72
N ARG A 142 -19.36 -0.07 14.41
CA ARG A 142 -19.43 -1.11 15.44
C ARG A 142 -19.48 -2.48 14.76
N ASN A 143 -18.43 -3.27 14.96
CA ASN A 143 -18.37 -4.65 14.47
C ASN A 143 -17.48 -5.48 15.41
N ALA A 144 -18.09 -6.36 16.19
CA ALA A 144 -17.37 -7.29 17.04
C ALA A 144 -16.79 -8.44 16.19
N VAL A 145 -15.48 -8.53 16.17
CA VAL A 145 -14.76 -9.52 15.37
C VAL A 145 -14.33 -10.68 16.29
N PRO A 146 -14.47 -11.94 15.86
CA PRO A 146 -13.96 -13.08 16.62
C PRO A 146 -12.45 -13.00 16.84
N LYS A 147 -11.97 -13.65 17.91
CA LYS A 147 -10.53 -13.77 18.16
C LYS A 147 -9.90 -14.71 17.13
N SER A 148 -8.73 -14.35 16.65
CA SER A 148 -7.91 -15.22 15.81
C SER A 148 -7.31 -16.36 16.64
N GLU A 149 -7.18 -17.52 16.01
CA GLU A 149 -6.61 -18.75 16.60
C GLU A 149 -5.31 -19.09 15.88
N TYR A 150 -4.23 -19.24 16.62
CA TYR A 150 -2.93 -19.62 16.08
C TYR A 150 -2.55 -21.00 16.60
N ARG A 151 -2.35 -21.95 15.68
CA ARG A 151 -1.91 -23.33 15.94
C ARG A 151 -0.39 -23.48 15.81
N MET A 152 0.29 -22.34 15.69
CA MET A 152 1.74 -22.20 15.70
C MET A 152 2.13 -21.22 16.82
N PRO A 153 3.33 -21.32 17.39
CA PRO A 153 3.81 -20.34 18.34
C PRO A 153 3.98 -18.97 17.65
N LEU A 154 3.43 -17.92 18.25
CA LEU A 154 3.72 -16.57 17.85
C LEU A 154 5.06 -16.12 18.46
N PRO A 155 5.84 -15.29 17.76
CA PRO A 155 7.07 -14.76 18.33
C PRO A 155 6.73 -13.85 19.52
N PRO A 156 7.61 -13.74 20.53
CA PRO A 156 7.41 -12.80 21.66
C PRO A 156 7.48 -11.34 21.19
N SER A 157 8.15 -11.07 20.09
CA SER A 157 8.20 -9.79 19.38
C SER A 157 8.69 -9.99 17.97
N TYR A 158 8.45 -8.99 17.09
CA TYR A 158 8.97 -8.95 15.73
C TYR A 158 10.38 -8.32 15.62
N GLY A 159 11.04 -8.10 16.74
CA GLY A 159 12.37 -7.53 16.85
C GLY A 159 12.46 -6.41 17.90
N PRO A 160 13.60 -5.73 18.05
CA PRO A 160 13.76 -4.65 19.01
C PRO A 160 12.80 -3.49 18.69
N PRO A 161 12.43 -2.65 19.67
CA PRO A 161 11.53 -1.53 19.47
C PRO A 161 11.98 -0.62 18.32
N VAL A 162 11.04 -0.27 17.43
CA VAL A 162 11.30 0.63 16.30
C VAL A 162 11.41 2.06 16.83
N ARG A 163 12.61 2.64 16.77
CA ARG A 163 12.86 4.02 17.27
C ARG A 163 12.46 5.06 16.23
N GLN A 164 13.22 5.14 15.14
CA GLN A 164 12.99 6.12 14.07
C GLN A 164 13.19 5.48 12.71
N VAL A 165 12.29 5.77 11.77
CA VAL A 165 12.41 5.39 10.36
C VAL A 165 12.24 6.65 9.52
N ALA A 166 13.33 7.07 8.87
CA ALA A 166 13.34 8.24 8.00
C ALA A 166 12.47 8.01 6.75
N ALA A 167 11.97 9.09 6.16
CA ALA A 167 11.32 9.03 4.87
C ALA A 167 12.34 8.70 3.76
N THR A 168 11.97 7.80 2.87
CA THR A 168 12.77 7.50 1.68
C THR A 168 12.59 8.60 0.64
N PRO A 169 13.68 9.19 0.12
CA PRO A 169 13.61 10.23 -0.91
C PRO A 169 12.93 9.73 -2.19
N ARG A 170 11.95 10.49 -2.68
CA ARG A 170 11.24 10.16 -3.93
C ARG A 170 12.10 10.37 -5.18
N GLN A 171 13.20 11.10 -5.07
CA GLN A 171 14.15 11.40 -6.14
C GLN A 171 14.99 10.17 -6.54
N ASP A 172 15.11 9.18 -5.66
CA ASP A 172 15.69 7.87 -5.98
C ASP A 172 14.54 6.87 -6.25
N PRO A 173 14.17 6.66 -7.51
CA PRO A 173 13.02 5.81 -7.84
C PRO A 173 13.22 4.34 -7.43
N VAL A 174 14.45 3.84 -7.41
CA VAL A 174 14.71 2.46 -7.00
C VAL A 174 14.60 2.31 -5.49
N ALA A 175 15.20 3.20 -4.71
CA ALA A 175 15.10 3.17 -3.27
C ALA A 175 13.66 3.43 -2.81
N TYR A 176 12.97 4.38 -3.43
CA TYR A 176 11.56 4.66 -3.13
C TYR A 176 10.66 3.51 -3.56
N GLY A 177 10.90 2.89 -4.70
CA GLY A 177 10.19 1.69 -5.16
C GLY A 177 10.40 0.50 -4.21
N ARG A 178 11.59 0.34 -3.65
CA ARG A 178 11.87 -0.65 -2.59
C ARG A 178 11.03 -0.39 -1.35
N TYR A 179 10.90 0.87 -0.93
CA TYR A 179 10.05 1.25 0.18
C TYR A 179 8.57 0.95 -0.11
N LEU A 180 8.09 1.27 -1.32
CA LEU A 180 6.72 1.03 -1.73
C LEU A 180 6.41 -0.48 -1.86
N ALA A 181 7.28 -1.26 -2.47
CA ALA A 181 7.06 -2.71 -2.68
C ALA A 181 7.40 -3.57 -1.44
N GLY A 182 8.17 -3.04 -0.50
CA GLY A 182 8.50 -3.66 0.77
C GLY A 182 7.62 -3.13 1.89
N PRO A 183 8.10 -2.17 2.70
CA PRO A 183 7.40 -1.67 3.89
C PRO A 183 5.97 -1.20 3.67
N ALA A 184 5.66 -0.53 2.56
CA ALA A 184 4.34 0.03 2.34
C ALA A 184 3.35 -0.99 1.75
N GLY A 185 3.72 -1.65 0.66
CA GLY A 185 2.82 -2.49 -0.12
C GLY A 185 3.05 -3.99 0.03
N HIS A 186 4.05 -4.39 0.79
CA HIS A 186 4.45 -5.78 1.09
C HIS A 186 4.41 -6.75 -0.10
N CYS A 187 4.61 -6.26 -1.34
CA CYS A 187 4.63 -7.08 -2.56
C CYS A 187 5.60 -8.27 -2.42
N ILE A 188 6.79 -8.00 -1.85
CA ILE A 188 7.84 -8.99 -1.66
C ILE A 188 7.47 -10.11 -0.68
N GLU A 189 6.50 -9.89 0.21
CA GLU A 189 5.98 -10.93 1.10
C GLU A 189 5.31 -12.06 0.31
N CYS A 190 4.32 -11.69 -0.50
CA CYS A 190 3.59 -12.65 -1.32
C CYS A 190 4.44 -13.18 -2.49
N HIS A 191 5.33 -12.35 -3.04
CA HIS A 191 6.14 -12.71 -4.21
C HIS A 191 7.51 -13.31 -3.88
N SER A 192 7.76 -13.71 -2.62
CA SER A 192 8.91 -14.55 -2.25
C SER A 192 8.40 -15.90 -1.77
N PRO A 193 9.04 -17.03 -2.15
CA PRO A 193 8.55 -18.35 -1.76
C PRO A 193 8.70 -18.57 -0.26
N PRO A 194 7.92 -19.48 0.35
CA PRO A 194 8.06 -19.78 1.76
C PRO A 194 9.43 -20.40 2.05
N GLY A 195 10.05 -19.94 3.12
CA GLY A 195 11.25 -20.55 3.71
C GLY A 195 10.90 -21.76 4.58
N PRO A 196 11.90 -22.36 5.24
CA PRO A 196 11.73 -23.58 6.04
C PRO A 196 10.69 -23.48 7.17
N GLN A 197 10.47 -22.27 7.68
CA GLN A 197 9.51 -22.01 8.76
C GLN A 197 8.17 -21.44 8.26
N GLY A 198 7.94 -21.46 6.94
CA GLY A 198 6.72 -20.94 6.31
C GLY A 198 6.68 -19.44 6.08
N ALA A 199 7.55 -18.64 6.71
CA ALA A 199 7.68 -17.23 6.41
C ALA A 199 8.32 -17.02 5.01
N PRO A 200 8.02 -15.92 4.30
CA PRO A 200 8.64 -15.63 3.00
C PRO A 200 10.18 -15.56 3.09
N ASP A 201 10.88 -16.27 2.22
CA ASP A 201 12.35 -16.26 2.12
C ASP A 201 12.83 -15.01 1.36
N ILE A 202 12.66 -13.85 2.01
CA ILE A 202 13.04 -12.56 1.44
C ILE A 202 14.57 -12.43 1.34
N GLU A 203 15.30 -13.08 2.22
CA GLU A 203 16.77 -12.99 2.27
C GLU A 203 17.43 -13.68 1.06
N ASN A 204 16.99 -14.90 0.74
CA ASN A 204 17.64 -15.72 -0.28
C ASN A 204 16.89 -15.73 -1.61
N LYS A 205 15.56 -15.60 -1.59
CA LYS A 205 14.66 -15.77 -2.75
C LYS A 205 13.72 -14.58 -2.97
N LEU A 206 14.21 -13.38 -2.70
CA LEU A 206 13.45 -12.13 -2.88
C LEU A 206 12.83 -12.06 -4.28
N GLY A 207 11.51 -11.97 -4.32
CA GLY A 207 10.74 -11.76 -5.55
C GLY A 207 10.65 -12.99 -6.47
N ALA A 208 11.16 -14.16 -6.08
CA ALA A 208 11.18 -15.36 -6.92
C ALA A 208 9.79 -16.00 -7.15
N GLY A 209 8.75 -15.53 -6.46
CA GLY A 209 7.40 -16.09 -6.55
C GLY A 209 7.25 -17.43 -5.82
N GLY A 210 6.22 -18.20 -6.16
CA GLY A 210 6.04 -19.56 -5.65
C GLY A 210 5.26 -19.68 -4.34
N PHE A 211 4.76 -18.57 -3.77
CA PHE A 211 3.86 -18.63 -2.62
C PHE A 211 2.44 -19.00 -3.08
N SER A 212 1.83 -19.99 -2.44
CA SER A 212 0.50 -20.50 -2.78
C SER A 212 -0.57 -19.92 -1.87
N PHE A 213 -1.67 -19.49 -2.47
CA PHE A 213 -2.85 -18.95 -1.80
C PHE A 213 -4.06 -19.79 -2.15
N PHE A 214 -4.86 -20.08 -1.15
CA PHE A 214 -6.08 -20.88 -1.29
C PHE A 214 -7.30 -20.02 -0.96
N GLY A 215 -8.37 -20.20 -1.74
CA GLY A 215 -9.62 -19.45 -1.51
C GLY A 215 -10.75 -19.94 -2.41
N PRO A 216 -11.90 -19.25 -2.39
CA PRO A 216 -13.04 -19.61 -3.25
C PRO A 216 -12.73 -19.59 -4.75
N TRP A 217 -11.66 -18.93 -5.15
CA TRP A 217 -11.13 -18.90 -6.53
C TRP A 217 -10.26 -20.13 -6.88
N GLY A 218 -10.12 -21.08 -5.97
CA GLY A 218 -9.19 -22.22 -6.05
C GLY A 218 -7.78 -21.83 -5.56
N THR A 219 -6.75 -22.37 -6.21
CA THR A 219 -5.36 -22.06 -5.90
C THR A 219 -4.83 -20.97 -6.83
N SER A 220 -4.13 -19.98 -6.27
CA SER A 220 -3.26 -19.08 -7.00
C SER A 220 -1.84 -19.18 -6.47
N VAL A 221 -0.86 -19.03 -7.36
CA VAL A 221 0.57 -19.06 -7.00
C VAL A 221 1.17 -17.71 -7.43
N SER A 222 1.89 -17.07 -6.52
CA SER A 222 2.55 -15.79 -6.82
C SER A 222 3.60 -15.97 -7.91
N THR A 223 3.64 -15.03 -8.83
CA THR A 223 4.61 -15.04 -9.94
C THR A 223 5.97 -14.52 -9.49
N ASN A 224 7.03 -14.95 -10.17
CA ASN A 224 8.35 -14.34 -10.06
C ASN A 224 8.27 -12.89 -10.58
N ILE A 225 8.59 -11.93 -9.71
CA ILE A 225 8.62 -10.48 -10.02
C ILE A 225 10.04 -9.93 -10.16
N THR A 226 11.04 -10.78 -10.26
CA THR A 226 12.42 -10.39 -10.61
C THR A 226 12.55 -10.18 -12.13
N PRO A 227 13.65 -9.57 -12.61
CA PRO A 227 13.86 -9.38 -14.04
C PRO A 227 13.71 -10.65 -14.87
N THR A 228 14.06 -11.83 -14.35
CA THR A 228 13.86 -13.13 -15.03
C THR A 228 12.38 -13.40 -15.30
N GLY A 229 11.55 -13.31 -14.26
CA GLY A 229 10.11 -13.54 -14.39
C GLY A 229 9.39 -12.46 -15.20
N LEU A 230 9.95 -11.26 -15.23
CA LEU A 230 9.37 -10.09 -15.90
C LEU A 230 10.00 -9.80 -17.28
N ALA A 231 10.82 -10.68 -17.82
CA ALA A 231 11.59 -10.43 -19.06
C ALA A 231 10.69 -10.08 -20.27
N ARG A 232 9.47 -10.64 -20.32
CA ARG A 232 8.51 -10.42 -21.43
C ARG A 232 7.62 -9.20 -21.24
N TYR A 233 7.67 -8.54 -20.10
CA TYR A 233 6.80 -7.39 -19.79
C TYR A 233 7.52 -6.08 -20.08
N SER A 234 6.91 -5.19 -20.83
CA SER A 234 7.34 -3.79 -20.88
C SER A 234 7.02 -3.08 -19.55
N ALA A 235 7.56 -1.88 -19.34
CA ALA A 235 7.17 -1.06 -18.18
C ALA A 235 5.67 -0.72 -18.21
N ALA A 236 5.10 -0.48 -19.38
CA ALA A 236 3.66 -0.23 -19.58
C ALA A 236 2.83 -1.46 -19.22
N ASP A 237 3.27 -2.66 -19.60
CA ASP A 237 2.60 -3.91 -19.22
C ASP A 237 2.60 -4.10 -17.71
N LEU A 238 3.72 -3.86 -17.03
CA LEU A 238 3.80 -3.97 -15.58
C LEU A 238 2.84 -3.01 -14.88
N ARG A 239 2.79 -1.75 -15.30
CA ARG A 239 1.81 -0.80 -14.77
C ARG A 239 0.38 -1.30 -14.96
N ARG A 240 0.04 -1.75 -16.16
CA ARG A 240 -1.29 -2.30 -16.48
C ARG A 240 -1.61 -3.51 -15.61
N VAL A 241 -0.72 -4.49 -15.53
CA VAL A 241 -0.93 -5.71 -14.72
C VAL A 241 -1.13 -5.37 -13.25
N ILE A 242 -0.32 -4.50 -12.67
CA ILE A 242 -0.43 -4.10 -11.27
C ILE A 242 -1.78 -3.40 -11.00
N THR A 243 -2.21 -2.51 -11.89
CA THR A 243 -3.39 -1.67 -11.66
C THR A 243 -4.71 -2.29 -12.12
N THR A 244 -4.69 -3.16 -13.12
CA THR A 244 -5.92 -3.75 -13.70
C THR A 244 -6.05 -5.25 -13.48
N GLY A 245 -4.96 -5.91 -13.09
CA GLY A 245 -4.91 -7.36 -12.99
C GLY A 245 -4.96 -8.09 -14.35
N VAL A 246 -4.79 -7.39 -15.48
CA VAL A 246 -4.86 -7.97 -16.83
C VAL A 246 -3.46 -8.08 -17.43
N ARG A 247 -3.05 -9.31 -17.77
CA ARG A 247 -1.77 -9.59 -18.42
C ARG A 247 -1.80 -9.23 -19.91
N PRO A 248 -0.64 -9.15 -20.58
CA PRO A 248 -0.58 -8.89 -22.03
C PRO A 248 -1.37 -9.89 -22.88
N ASP A 249 -1.44 -11.15 -22.46
CA ASP A 249 -2.21 -12.21 -23.12
C ASP A 249 -3.72 -12.17 -22.84
N GLY A 250 -4.19 -11.15 -22.11
CA GLY A 250 -5.60 -10.98 -21.75
C GLY A 250 -6.03 -11.77 -20.51
N SER A 251 -5.22 -12.65 -19.98
CA SER A 251 -5.54 -13.40 -18.76
C SER A 251 -5.56 -12.47 -17.53
N ARG A 252 -6.35 -12.87 -16.50
CA ARG A 252 -6.50 -12.09 -15.28
C ARG A 252 -5.71 -12.68 -14.11
N LEU A 253 -5.19 -11.80 -13.25
CA LEU A 253 -4.66 -12.21 -11.96
C LEU A 253 -5.79 -12.75 -11.09
N LYS A 254 -5.45 -13.74 -10.26
CA LYS A 254 -6.35 -14.25 -9.22
C LYS A 254 -6.10 -13.50 -7.91
N PRO A 255 -7.08 -13.47 -6.99
CA PRO A 255 -6.83 -13.02 -5.62
C PRO A 255 -5.68 -13.80 -4.95
N PRO A 256 -5.01 -13.23 -3.93
CA PRO A 256 -5.38 -12.03 -3.20
C PRO A 256 -4.76 -10.71 -3.71
N MET A 257 -4.27 -10.66 -4.95
CA MET A 257 -3.64 -9.44 -5.49
C MET A 257 -4.58 -8.23 -5.39
N GLY A 258 -4.12 -7.17 -4.71
CA GLY A 258 -4.91 -5.98 -4.36
C GLY A 258 -5.09 -4.96 -5.50
N THR A 259 -5.34 -5.40 -6.74
CA THR A 259 -5.43 -4.54 -7.92
C THR A 259 -6.40 -3.36 -7.79
N PRO A 260 -7.57 -3.47 -7.12
CA PRO A 260 -8.48 -2.33 -6.95
C PRO A 260 -7.88 -1.17 -6.13
N TYR A 261 -6.95 -1.49 -5.24
CA TYR A 261 -6.19 -0.50 -4.48
C TYR A 261 -5.05 0.06 -5.31
N TYR A 262 -4.27 -0.80 -5.95
CA TYR A 262 -3.12 -0.40 -6.76
C TYR A 262 -3.51 0.44 -7.99
N ALA A 263 -4.74 0.30 -8.48
CA ALA A 263 -5.31 1.18 -9.51
C ALA A 263 -5.36 2.67 -9.11
N ARG A 264 -5.27 2.97 -7.80
CA ARG A 264 -5.29 4.34 -7.26
C ARG A 264 -3.90 4.90 -6.98
N MET A 265 -2.84 4.15 -7.28
CA MET A 265 -1.48 4.65 -7.15
C MET A 265 -1.23 5.80 -8.13
N SER A 266 -0.45 6.78 -7.69
CA SER A 266 0.05 7.80 -8.60
C SER A 266 0.98 7.17 -9.66
N ALA A 267 1.03 7.78 -10.85
CA ALA A 267 1.92 7.31 -11.90
C ALA A 267 3.39 7.26 -11.42
N ALA A 268 3.81 8.27 -10.66
CA ALA A 268 5.18 8.34 -10.13
C ALA A 268 5.49 7.21 -9.13
N ASP A 269 4.56 6.87 -8.23
CA ASP A 269 4.75 5.79 -7.28
C ASP A 269 4.75 4.43 -7.99
N LEU A 270 3.89 4.26 -8.99
CA LEU A 270 3.86 3.05 -9.81
C LEU A 270 5.14 2.89 -10.63
N ASP A 271 5.68 3.99 -11.17
CA ASP A 271 6.96 3.99 -11.87
C ASP A 271 8.12 3.62 -10.95
N ALA A 272 8.11 4.12 -9.72
CA ALA A 272 9.10 3.75 -8.72
C ALA A 272 9.04 2.25 -8.38
N VAL A 273 7.84 1.69 -8.20
CA VAL A 273 7.68 0.23 -8.02
C VAL A 273 8.24 -0.53 -9.21
N VAL A 274 7.91 -0.16 -10.44
CA VAL A 274 8.44 -0.81 -11.65
C VAL A 274 9.95 -0.69 -11.74
N ALA A 275 10.53 0.47 -11.41
CA ALA A 275 11.99 0.67 -11.37
C ALA A 275 12.66 -0.28 -10.37
N TYR A 276 12.08 -0.41 -9.17
CA TYR A 276 12.58 -1.36 -8.17
C TYR A 276 12.50 -2.82 -8.64
N LEU A 277 11.36 -3.25 -9.19
CA LEU A 277 11.21 -4.62 -9.70
C LEU A 277 12.24 -4.95 -10.78
N ARG A 278 12.60 -3.99 -11.63
CA ARG A 278 13.65 -4.11 -12.64
C ARG A 278 15.06 -4.16 -12.07
N ALA A 279 15.25 -3.59 -10.89
CA ALA A 279 16.54 -3.57 -10.19
C ALA A 279 16.75 -4.76 -9.22
N LEU A 280 15.74 -5.62 -9.05
CA LEU A 280 15.88 -6.83 -8.24
C LEU A 280 16.95 -7.77 -8.82
N PRO A 281 17.68 -8.51 -7.97
CA PRO A 281 18.54 -9.60 -8.44
C PRO A 281 17.71 -10.62 -9.23
N PRO A 282 18.17 -11.06 -10.40
CA PRO A 282 17.46 -12.09 -11.16
C PRO A 282 17.41 -13.41 -10.37
N LYS A 283 16.24 -14.05 -10.38
CA LYS A 283 16.01 -15.34 -9.70
C LYS A 283 15.33 -16.32 -10.64
#